data_e03f2989592bc6c88d2daa38e107c3f3
#
_entry.id   e03f2989592bc6c88d2daa38e107c3f3
#
_cell.length_a   1.000
_cell.length_b   1.000
_cell.length_c   1.000
_cell.angle_alpha   90.00
_cell.angle_beta   90.00
_cell.angle_gamma   90.00
#
_symmetry.space_group_name_H-M   'P 1'
#
loop_
_entity.id
_entity.type
_entity.pdbx_description
1 polymer ?
#
loop_
_entity_poly.entity_id
_entity_poly.type
_entity_poly.pdbx_seq_one_letter_code
_entity_poly.pdbx_strand_id
1 'polypeptide(L)'
;MIDSKAVMALVNDPARIGVMSTTDRKGNPNVAVFGSAYMPDELTLVVGMGDTRSAQNLLETGRAAFMSVVPNENPMKTQGCRVYLKLRSMEKDGPTLDSVKEHIARVANEKAAQMVKYAVFFDVESSRPLIDWSPKTKE
;
A
#
# COMPACT_ATOMS: atom_id res chain seq x y z
N MET A 1 -10.23 4.29 -16.30
CA MET A 1 -10.21 3.10 -15.44
C MET A 1 -9.12 2.14 -15.91
N ILE A 2 -8.46 1.49 -15.00
CA ILE A 2 -7.33 0.62 -15.29
C ILE A 2 -7.71 -0.83 -14.93
N ASP A 3 -7.28 -1.78 -15.75
CA ASP A 3 -7.54 -3.20 -15.54
C ASP A 3 -6.94 -3.70 -14.20
N SER A 4 -7.68 -4.50 -13.46
CA SER A 4 -7.27 -5.00 -12.14
C SER A 4 -6.01 -5.86 -12.19
N LYS A 5 -5.78 -6.60 -13.26
CA LYS A 5 -4.54 -7.36 -13.45
C LYS A 5 -3.35 -6.44 -13.66
N ALA A 6 -3.53 -5.36 -14.39
CA ALA A 6 -2.49 -4.35 -14.58
C ALA A 6 -2.18 -3.63 -13.28
N VAL A 7 -3.19 -3.34 -12.46
CA VAL A 7 -3.00 -2.77 -11.12
C VAL A 7 -2.15 -3.69 -10.27
N MET A 8 -2.50 -4.97 -10.22
CA MET A 8 -1.75 -5.95 -9.43
C MET A 8 -0.29 -6.05 -9.89
N ALA A 9 -0.06 -6.04 -11.20
CA ALA A 9 1.29 -6.08 -11.76
C ALA A 9 2.10 -4.84 -11.36
N LEU A 10 1.49 -3.65 -11.37
CA LEU A 10 2.15 -2.41 -10.99
C LEU A 10 2.46 -2.37 -9.49
N VAL A 11 1.53 -2.79 -8.66
CA VAL A 11 1.74 -2.85 -7.20
C VAL A 11 2.85 -3.85 -6.86
N ASN A 12 2.91 -4.96 -7.56
CA ASN A 12 3.88 -6.03 -7.31
C ASN A 12 5.20 -5.86 -8.07
N ASP A 13 5.35 -4.81 -8.86
CA ASP A 13 6.60 -4.55 -9.60
C ASP A 13 7.74 -4.31 -8.61
N PRO A 14 8.84 -5.09 -8.69
CA PRO A 14 9.94 -4.94 -7.74
C PRO A 14 10.67 -3.60 -7.83
N ALA A 15 10.53 -2.87 -8.92
CA ALA A 15 11.14 -1.55 -9.11
C ALA A 15 10.26 -0.40 -8.60
N ARG A 16 9.03 -0.70 -8.14
CA ARG A 16 8.10 0.35 -7.74
C ARG A 16 8.48 0.98 -6.42
N ILE A 17 8.09 2.24 -6.25
CA ILE A 17 8.06 2.93 -4.97
C ILE A 17 6.60 2.91 -4.51
N GLY A 18 6.35 2.46 -3.29
CA GLY A 18 5.00 2.38 -2.73
C GLY A 18 4.80 3.41 -1.65
N VAL A 19 3.73 4.19 -1.77
CA VAL A 19 3.40 5.26 -0.85
C VAL A 19 1.95 5.09 -0.40
N MET A 20 1.71 5.18 0.91
CA MET A 20 0.35 5.06 1.46
C MET A 20 -0.04 6.34 2.16
N SER A 21 -1.24 6.80 1.89
CA SER A 21 -1.87 7.95 2.54
C SER A 21 -3.00 7.47 3.45
N THR A 22 -3.06 8.03 4.66
CA THR A 22 -4.11 7.75 5.64
C THR A 22 -4.52 9.06 6.29
N THR A 23 -5.66 9.07 6.96
CA THR A 23 -6.11 10.23 7.75
C THR A 23 -6.62 9.79 9.11
N ASP A 24 -6.55 10.70 10.08
CA ASP A 24 -7.22 10.51 11.36
C ASP A 24 -8.68 10.99 11.26
N ARG A 25 -9.45 10.86 12.35
CA ARG A 25 -10.85 11.29 12.38
C ARG A 25 -11.03 12.79 12.22
N LYS A 26 -9.99 13.57 12.48
CA LYS A 26 -10.04 15.03 12.36
C LYS A 26 -9.68 15.51 10.97
N GLY A 27 -9.34 14.59 10.07
CA GLY A 27 -8.95 14.91 8.70
C GLY A 27 -7.48 15.27 8.53
N ASN A 28 -6.64 15.01 9.52
CA ASN A 28 -5.20 15.25 9.37
C ASN A 28 -4.59 14.13 8.54
N PRO A 29 -4.02 14.45 7.37
CA PRO A 29 -3.46 13.43 6.49
C PRO A 29 -2.06 13.02 6.91
N ASN A 30 -1.70 11.80 6.57
CA ASN A 30 -0.34 11.29 6.71
C ASN A 30 0.03 10.51 5.46
N VAL A 31 1.29 10.56 5.08
CA VAL A 31 1.81 9.81 3.95
C VAL A 31 3.13 9.17 4.34
N ALA A 32 3.34 7.93 3.92
CA ALA A 32 4.56 7.19 4.24
C ALA A 32 4.89 6.18 3.14
N VAL A 33 6.16 5.84 3.03
CA VAL A 33 6.64 4.83 2.10
C VAL A 33 6.47 3.45 2.73
N PHE A 34 5.90 2.51 1.96
CA PHE A 34 5.74 1.12 2.39
C PHE A 34 6.25 0.18 1.30
N GLY A 35 7.50 -0.23 1.46
CA GLY A 35 8.15 -1.11 0.49
C GLY A 35 7.64 -2.55 0.53
N SER A 36 7.02 -2.98 1.62
CA SER A 36 6.56 -4.36 1.79
C SER A 36 5.18 -4.64 1.20
N ALA A 37 4.49 -3.61 0.69
CA ALA A 37 3.13 -3.78 0.17
C ALA A 37 3.11 -4.71 -1.05
N TYR A 38 2.13 -5.60 -1.11
CA TYR A 38 1.93 -6.46 -2.27
C TYR A 38 0.45 -6.88 -2.38
N MET A 39 0.06 -7.30 -3.56
CA MET A 39 -1.28 -7.83 -3.82
C MET A 39 -1.18 -9.34 -4.10
N PRO A 40 -1.66 -10.20 -3.17
CA PRO A 40 -1.69 -11.64 -3.43
C PRO A 40 -2.76 -12.03 -4.46
N ASP A 41 -3.76 -11.19 -4.62
CA ASP A 41 -4.81 -11.31 -5.63
C ASP A 41 -5.33 -9.93 -6.00
N GLU A 42 -6.28 -9.86 -6.93
CA GLU A 42 -6.77 -8.60 -7.47
C GLU A 42 -7.63 -7.80 -6.49
N LEU A 43 -8.07 -8.40 -5.39
CA LEU A 43 -8.99 -7.80 -4.42
C LEU A 43 -8.34 -7.47 -3.08
N THR A 44 -7.07 -7.84 -2.89
CA THR A 44 -6.40 -7.77 -1.59
C THR A 44 -5.05 -7.08 -1.70
N LEU A 45 -4.77 -6.18 -0.78
CA LEU A 45 -3.44 -5.62 -0.60
C LEU A 45 -2.98 -5.91 0.82
N VAL A 46 -1.75 -6.38 0.96
CA VAL A 46 -1.13 -6.71 2.26
C VAL A 46 0.11 -5.86 2.44
N VAL A 47 0.31 -5.36 3.65
CA VAL A 47 1.50 -4.58 3.97
C VAL A 47 1.93 -4.84 5.41
N GLY A 48 3.24 -4.90 5.65
CA GLY A 48 3.80 -4.93 7.00
C GLY A 48 3.87 -3.53 7.57
N MET A 49 3.47 -3.37 8.83
CA MET A 49 3.38 -2.05 9.46
C MET A 49 3.79 -2.12 10.92
N GLY A 50 4.51 -1.11 11.39
CA GLY A 50 4.82 -0.95 12.80
C GLY A 50 3.77 -0.13 13.53
N ASP A 51 4.07 0.22 14.79
CA ASP A 51 3.22 1.13 15.58
C ASP A 51 3.49 2.57 15.15
N THR A 52 2.90 2.94 14.03
CA THR A 52 3.14 4.22 13.36
C THR A 52 1.87 5.05 13.32
N ARG A 53 2.01 6.29 12.87
CA ARG A 53 0.85 7.15 12.64
C ARG A 53 -0.10 6.52 11.61
N SER A 54 0.44 5.88 10.57
CA SER A 54 -0.39 5.18 9.58
C SER A 54 -1.24 4.09 10.25
N ALA A 55 -0.64 3.29 11.13
CA ALA A 55 -1.38 2.24 11.86
C ALA A 55 -2.47 2.83 12.75
N GLN A 56 -2.16 3.91 13.47
CA GLN A 56 -3.16 4.59 14.31
C GLN A 56 -4.30 5.17 13.49
N ASN A 57 -3.98 5.80 12.36
CA ASN A 57 -5.00 6.35 11.48
C ASN A 57 -5.93 5.25 10.95
N LEU A 58 -5.38 4.10 10.61
CA LEU A 58 -6.19 2.96 10.15
C LEU A 58 -7.13 2.45 11.22
N LEU A 59 -6.69 2.43 12.48
CA LEU A 59 -7.56 2.06 13.59
C LEU A 59 -8.71 3.05 13.78
N GLU A 60 -8.51 4.32 13.43
CA GLU A 60 -9.53 5.35 13.56
C GLU A 60 -10.50 5.38 12.38
N THR A 61 -10.01 5.30 11.15
CA THR A 61 -10.83 5.53 9.96
C THR A 61 -11.01 4.31 9.07
N GLY A 62 -10.06 3.37 9.09
CA GLY A 62 -10.10 2.18 8.25
C GLY A 62 -9.95 2.46 6.75
N ARG A 63 -9.44 3.63 6.37
CA ARG A 63 -9.32 4.03 4.97
C ARG A 63 -7.90 4.42 4.61
N ALA A 64 -7.49 4.05 3.40
CA ALA A 64 -6.18 4.40 2.87
C ALA A 64 -6.21 4.52 1.36
N ALA A 65 -5.21 5.19 0.82
CA ALA A 65 -4.91 5.17 -0.61
C ALA A 65 -3.45 4.79 -0.77
N PHE A 66 -3.19 3.86 -1.69
CA PHE A 66 -1.83 3.41 -1.98
C PHE A 66 -1.46 3.82 -3.40
N MET A 67 -0.29 4.40 -3.56
CA MET A 67 0.21 4.80 -4.86
C MET A 67 1.46 3.99 -5.18
N SER A 68 1.44 3.29 -6.32
CA SER A 68 2.59 2.60 -6.87
C SER A 68 3.17 3.44 -7.97
N VAL A 69 4.47 3.71 -7.91
CA VAL A 69 5.19 4.50 -8.91
C VAL A 69 6.38 3.68 -9.41
N VAL A 70 6.39 3.39 -10.70
CA VAL A 70 7.53 2.72 -11.34
C VAL A 70 8.36 3.80 -12.03
N PRO A 71 9.52 4.14 -11.46
CA PRO A 71 10.33 5.23 -12.01
C PRO A 71 10.77 4.98 -13.46
N ASN A 72 10.90 6.06 -14.21
CA ASN A 72 11.42 6.04 -15.57
C ASN A 72 12.33 7.24 -15.75
N GLU A 73 13.40 7.10 -16.51
CA GLU A 73 14.32 8.20 -16.80
C GLU A 73 13.60 9.38 -17.46
N ASN A 74 12.60 9.08 -18.29
CA ASN A 74 11.71 10.10 -18.82
C ASN A 74 10.49 10.22 -17.89
N PRO A 75 10.37 11.32 -17.10
CA PRO A 75 9.24 11.48 -16.17
C PRO A 75 7.88 11.35 -16.81
N MET A 76 7.76 11.69 -18.09
CA MET A 76 6.49 11.59 -18.82
C MET A 76 6.07 10.15 -19.06
N LYS A 77 6.99 9.21 -18.94
CA LYS A 77 6.73 7.77 -19.12
C LYS A 77 6.66 7.01 -17.82
N THR A 78 6.58 7.71 -16.70
CA THR A 78 6.42 7.09 -15.39
C THR A 78 5.11 6.30 -15.36
N GLN A 79 5.20 5.05 -14.97
CA GLN A 79 4.05 4.16 -14.84
C GLN A 79 3.65 4.02 -13.37
N GLY A 80 2.41 3.65 -13.14
CA GLY A 80 1.93 3.44 -11.80
C GLY A 80 0.41 3.44 -11.73
N CYS A 81 -0.08 3.40 -10.52
CA CYS A 81 -1.51 3.42 -10.26
C CYS A 81 -1.79 3.92 -8.85
N ARG A 82 -3.05 4.25 -8.61
CA ARG A 82 -3.58 4.59 -7.29
C ARG A 82 -4.63 3.56 -6.92
N VAL A 83 -4.54 3.03 -5.70
CA VAL A 83 -5.45 1.99 -5.23
C VAL A 83 -6.13 2.49 -3.95
N TYR A 84 -7.45 2.44 -3.92
CA TYR A 84 -8.24 2.92 -2.78
C TYR A 84 -8.66 1.72 -1.95
N LEU A 85 -8.42 1.81 -0.65
CA LEU A 85 -8.37 0.67 0.24
C LEU A 85 -9.29 0.85 1.43
N LYS A 86 -9.92 -0.25 1.84
CA LYS A 86 -10.65 -0.36 3.09
C LYS A 86 -9.96 -1.41 3.96
N LEU A 87 -9.71 -1.06 5.22
CA LEU A 87 -9.09 -1.98 6.17
C LEU A 87 -9.98 -3.21 6.38
N ARG A 88 -9.37 -4.39 6.22
CA ARG A 88 -10.02 -5.68 6.52
C ARG A 88 -9.61 -6.18 7.89
N SER A 89 -8.30 -6.24 8.16
CA SER A 89 -7.78 -6.71 9.43
C SER A 89 -6.35 -6.25 9.64
N MET A 90 -5.94 -6.21 10.92
CA MET A 90 -4.55 -5.98 11.31
C MET A 90 -4.15 -7.15 12.21
N GLU A 91 -3.35 -8.06 11.68
CA GLU A 91 -2.94 -9.28 12.37
C GLU A 91 -1.62 -9.08 13.10
N LYS A 92 -1.61 -9.39 14.39
CA LYS A 92 -0.43 -9.26 15.25
C LYS A 92 0.44 -10.50 15.30
N ASP A 93 -0.01 -11.58 14.69
CA ASP A 93 0.71 -12.85 14.61
C ASP A 93 0.23 -13.63 13.39
N GLY A 94 0.79 -14.81 13.19
CA GLY A 94 0.37 -15.69 12.13
C GLY A 94 1.34 -15.77 10.96
N PRO A 95 1.05 -16.68 10.00
CA PRO A 95 1.99 -16.98 8.92
C PRO A 95 2.24 -15.79 7.97
N THR A 96 1.25 -14.93 7.74
CA THR A 96 1.45 -13.77 6.88
C THR A 96 2.41 -12.77 7.51
N LEU A 97 2.25 -12.48 8.81
CA LEU A 97 3.17 -11.60 9.51
C LEU A 97 4.59 -12.18 9.52
N ASP A 98 4.72 -13.47 9.78
CA ASP A 98 6.02 -14.15 9.77
C ASP A 98 6.68 -14.06 8.39
N SER A 99 5.92 -14.25 7.33
CA SER A 99 6.39 -14.16 5.96
C SER A 99 6.85 -12.75 5.60
N VAL A 100 6.07 -11.73 6.00
CA VAL A 100 6.41 -10.32 5.77
C VAL A 100 7.70 -9.96 6.50
N LYS A 101 7.84 -10.36 7.76
CA LYS A 101 9.06 -10.09 8.54
C LYS A 101 10.28 -10.76 7.93
N GLU A 102 10.14 -12.00 7.50
CA GLU A 102 11.22 -12.73 6.85
C GLU A 102 11.68 -12.02 5.57
N HIS A 103 10.73 -11.58 4.76
CA HIS A 103 11.03 -10.84 3.54
C HIS A 103 11.78 -9.52 3.85
N ILE A 104 11.31 -8.77 4.83
CA ILE A 104 11.95 -7.51 5.21
C ILE A 104 13.36 -7.74 5.76
N ALA A 105 13.55 -8.78 6.57
CA ALA A 105 14.86 -9.13 7.09
C ALA A 105 15.83 -9.44 5.95
N ARG A 106 15.36 -10.08 4.89
CA ARG A 106 16.16 -10.49 3.75
C ARG A 106 16.53 -9.31 2.83
N VAL A 107 15.56 -8.42 2.54
CA VAL A 107 15.75 -7.32 1.58
C VAL A 107 16.26 -6.03 2.21
N ALA A 108 16.07 -5.85 3.51
CA ALA A 108 16.55 -4.68 4.25
C ALA A 108 17.51 -5.12 5.35
N ASN A 109 16.98 -5.43 6.55
CA ASN A 109 17.78 -5.95 7.66
C ASN A 109 16.87 -6.47 8.78
N GLU A 110 17.48 -7.16 9.75
CA GLU A 110 16.78 -7.71 10.91
C GLU A 110 16.10 -6.63 11.77
N LYS A 111 16.76 -5.50 11.92
CA LYS A 111 16.24 -4.40 12.73
C LYS A 111 14.93 -3.86 12.14
N ALA A 112 14.87 -3.69 10.83
CA ALA A 112 13.65 -3.26 10.15
C ALA A 112 12.53 -4.28 10.35
N ALA A 113 12.85 -5.59 10.24
CA ALA A 113 11.87 -6.65 10.46
C ALA A 113 11.30 -6.62 11.88
N GLN A 114 12.13 -6.33 12.88
CA GLN A 114 11.69 -6.25 14.28
C GLN A 114 10.73 -5.11 14.55
N MET A 115 10.76 -4.06 13.74
CA MET A 115 9.86 -2.92 13.88
C MET A 115 8.44 -3.22 13.38
N VAL A 116 8.27 -4.27 12.57
CA VAL A 116 6.96 -4.64 12.04
C VAL A 116 6.16 -5.37 13.12
N LYS A 117 4.96 -4.86 13.41
CA LYS A 117 4.06 -5.38 14.45
C LYS A 117 2.80 -6.00 13.86
N TYR A 118 2.43 -5.62 12.64
CA TYR A 118 1.16 -6.04 12.04
C TYR A 118 1.36 -6.49 10.61
N ALA A 119 0.61 -7.51 10.21
CA ALA A 119 0.27 -7.75 8.81
C ALA A 119 -1.08 -7.11 8.58
N VAL A 120 -1.14 -6.09 7.73
CA VAL A 120 -2.34 -5.31 7.50
C VAL A 120 -2.97 -5.75 6.18
N PHE A 121 -4.23 -6.17 6.24
CA PHE A 121 -4.98 -6.63 5.07
C PHE A 121 -6.01 -5.59 4.69
N PHE A 122 -6.05 -5.26 3.41
CA PHE A 122 -7.02 -4.32 2.86
C PHE A 122 -7.85 -4.97 1.77
N ASP A 123 -9.11 -4.54 1.69
CA ASP A 123 -9.94 -4.76 0.51
C ASP A 123 -9.62 -3.66 -0.51
N VAL A 124 -9.39 -4.04 -1.74
CA VAL A 124 -9.21 -3.10 -2.85
C VAL A 124 -10.60 -2.71 -3.34
N GLU A 125 -10.97 -1.46 -3.12
CA GLU A 125 -12.31 -0.97 -3.50
C GLU A 125 -12.34 -0.41 -4.91
N SER A 126 -11.31 0.31 -5.31
CA SER A 126 -11.21 0.90 -6.64
C SER A 126 -9.77 1.24 -6.96
N SER A 127 -9.53 1.57 -8.21
CA SER A 127 -8.21 1.99 -8.67
C SER A 127 -8.34 3.07 -9.74
N ARG A 128 -7.25 3.83 -9.89
CA ARG A 128 -7.18 4.90 -10.90
C ARG A 128 -5.77 4.93 -11.48
N PRO A 129 -5.62 5.45 -12.69
CA PRO A 129 -4.28 5.68 -13.25
C PRO A 129 -3.45 6.59 -12.36
N LEU A 130 -2.13 6.47 -12.44
CA LEU A 130 -1.23 7.33 -11.69
C LEU A 130 -1.49 8.81 -12.00
N ILE A 131 -1.65 9.12 -13.27
CA ILE A 131 -1.99 10.46 -13.75
C ILE A 131 -3.37 10.38 -14.38
N ASP A 132 -4.29 11.19 -13.87
CA ASP A 132 -5.67 11.20 -14.34
C ASP A 132 -6.07 12.65 -14.61
N TRP A 133 -6.22 12.94 -15.89
CA TRP A 133 -6.57 14.29 -16.35
C TRP A 133 -8.07 14.56 -16.35
N SER A 134 -8.87 13.58 -15.95
CA SER A 134 -10.32 13.74 -15.86
C SER A 134 -10.71 14.35 -14.53
N PRO A 135 -11.00 15.65 -14.44
CA PRO A 135 -11.34 16.28 -13.16
C PRO A 135 -12.74 15.91 -12.68
N LYS A 136 -13.52 15.28 -13.53
CA LYS A 136 -14.92 14.96 -13.23
C LYS A 136 -15.16 13.50 -12.93
N THR A 137 -14.12 12.75 -12.67
CA THR A 137 -14.27 11.36 -12.30
C THR A 137 -15.03 11.28 -10.98
N LYS A 138 -16.13 10.54 -10.97
CA LYS A 138 -16.93 10.31 -9.78
C LYS A 138 -16.91 8.85 -9.44
N GLU A 139 -16.80 8.57 -8.17
CA GLU A 139 -16.76 7.21 -7.65
C GLU A 139 -18.08 6.82 -7.03
#